data_6acb3a8d549465aa4dc8af6b2372e21b
#
_entry.id   6acb3a8d549465aa4dc8af6b2372e21b
#
_cell.length_a   1.000
_cell.length_b   1.000
_cell.length_c   1.000
_cell.angle_alpha   90.00
_cell.angle_beta   90.00
_cell.angle_gamma   90.00
#
_symmetry.space_group_name_H-M   'P 1'
#
loop_
_entity.id
_entity.type
_entity.pdbx_description
1 polymer ?
#
loop_
_entity_poly.entity_id
_entity_poly.type
_entity_poly.pdbx_seq_one_letter_code
_entity_poly.pdbx_strand_id
1 'polypeptide(L)'
;MSDKNVDQNKKKYTFGQPSLMKAIEPGQKATLKLQGQPKVVETEWGDKWSIPILLLSHPLYSITSSKGIKMDWQTNAKVIKDLVASLDEKNEEFNKDYYNMTWELSVEDDGSYWLSA
;
A
#
# COMPACT_ATOMS: atom_id res chain seq x y z
N MET A 1 -25.74 -14.36 9.81
CA MET A 1 -25.35 -14.18 9.34
C MET A 1 -25.21 -13.78 8.91
N SER A 2 -25.09 -13.77 8.93
CA SER A 2 -24.62 -13.42 8.44
C SER A 2 -24.29 -13.01 8.07
N ASP A 3 -24.24 -12.88 8.17
CA ASP A 3 -23.72 -12.50 7.64
C ASP A 3 -23.47 -12.31 7.08
N LYS A 4 -23.81 -12.25 7.21
CA LYS A 4 -23.48 -12.00 6.55
C LYS A 4 -23.26 -11.56 5.89
N ASN A 5 -23.54 -11.44 5.98
CA ASN A 5 -23.13 -10.93 5.21
C ASN A 5 -23.02 -10.23 4.73
N VAL A 6 -23.20 -10.00 4.92
CA VAL A 6 -22.86 -9.37 4.35
C VAL A 6 -22.60 -8.69 4.04
N ASP A 7 -22.58 -8.39 4.20
CA ASP A 7 -22.06 -7.81 3.79
C ASP A 7 -21.50 -7.77 3.48
N GLN A 8 -21.57 -7.94 3.60
CA GLN A 8 -20.89 -7.86 3.14
C GLN A 8 -20.43 -7.51 2.57
N ASN A 9 -20.80 -7.21 2.32
CA ASN A 9 -20.19 -6.72 1.73
C ASN A 9 -19.22 -5.91 1.88
N LYS A 10 -19.15 -5.39 2.36
CA LYS A 10 -18.15 -4.84 2.67
C LYS A 10 -17.21 -5.69 3.11
N LYS A 11 -16.29 -5.64 2.64
CA LYS A 11 -15.38 -6.49 2.89
C LYS A 11 -14.52 -6.05 3.89
N LYS A 12 -14.24 -6.88 4.71
CA LYS A 12 -13.36 -6.65 5.65
C LYS A 12 -12.09 -7.20 5.29
N TYR A 13 -10.99 -6.65 5.73
CA TYR A 13 -9.69 -7.15 5.45
C TYR A 13 -9.26 -7.95 6.62
N THR A 14 -9.90 -9.07 6.74
CA THR A 14 -9.60 -9.94 7.85
C THR A 14 -8.32 -10.68 7.60
N PHE A 15 -7.84 -11.29 8.67
CA PHE A 15 -6.63 -12.06 8.64
C PHE A 15 -6.74 -13.17 7.61
N GLY A 16 -5.72 -13.32 6.79
CA GLY A 16 -5.71 -14.35 5.77
C GLY A 16 -6.24 -13.92 4.42
N GLN A 17 -6.82 -12.74 4.32
CA GLN A 17 -7.29 -12.26 3.04
C GLN A 17 -6.17 -11.58 2.27
N PRO A 18 -6.28 -11.56 0.94
CA PRO A 18 -5.29 -10.85 0.14
C PRO A 18 -5.27 -9.38 0.53
N SER A 19 -4.09 -8.82 0.52
CA SER A 19 -3.93 -7.40 0.76
C SER A 19 -4.61 -6.60 -0.34
N LEU A 20 -5.17 -5.45 0.02
CA LEU A 20 -5.71 -4.51 -0.96
C LEU A 20 -4.66 -4.19 -2.02
N MET A 21 -3.42 -4.06 -1.61
CA MET A 21 -2.36 -3.67 -2.54
C MET A 21 -2.04 -4.78 -3.53
N LYS A 22 -2.29 -6.04 -3.17
CA LYS A 22 -2.09 -7.15 -4.09
C LYS A 22 -3.21 -7.30 -5.10
N ALA A 23 -4.33 -6.68 -4.84
CA ALA A 23 -5.49 -6.78 -5.73
C ALA A 23 -5.40 -5.83 -6.91
N ILE A 24 -4.35 -5.01 -6.98
CA ILE A 24 -4.19 -4.07 -8.08
C ILE A 24 -3.58 -4.81 -9.27
N GLU A 25 -4.24 -4.72 -10.41
CA GLU A 25 -3.85 -5.44 -11.62
C GLU A 25 -3.14 -4.54 -12.61
N PRO A 26 -2.45 -5.11 -13.60
CA PRO A 26 -1.80 -4.30 -14.62
C PRO A 26 -2.76 -3.29 -15.26
N GLY A 27 -2.30 -2.07 -15.41
CA GLY A 27 -3.10 -0.99 -15.96
C GLY A 27 -3.95 -0.24 -14.95
N GLN A 28 -4.02 -0.74 -13.73
CA GLN A 28 -4.75 -0.07 -12.65
C GLN A 28 -3.81 0.73 -11.77
N LYS A 29 -4.36 1.69 -11.04
CA LYS A 29 -3.56 2.55 -10.18
C LYS A 29 -4.24 2.78 -8.85
N ALA A 30 -3.43 2.99 -7.82
CA ALA A 30 -3.90 3.40 -6.50
C ALA A 30 -3.11 4.61 -6.07
N THR A 31 -3.70 5.46 -5.24
CA THR A 31 -2.98 6.60 -4.68
C THR A 31 -2.88 6.44 -3.17
N LEU A 32 -1.76 6.86 -2.63
CA LEU A 32 -1.49 6.67 -1.21
C LEU A 32 -0.48 7.70 -0.71
N LYS A 33 -0.37 7.77 0.61
CA LYS A 33 0.72 8.49 1.25
C LYS A 33 1.54 7.49 2.05
N LEU A 34 2.85 7.69 2.07
CA LEU A 34 3.74 6.85 2.85
C LEU A 34 3.84 7.44 4.25
N GLN A 35 3.70 6.58 5.26
CA GLN A 35 3.59 7.06 6.64
C GLN A 35 4.80 6.72 7.51
N GLY A 36 5.78 6.02 6.98
CA GLY A 36 6.97 5.69 7.74
C GLY A 36 7.85 4.69 7.02
N GLN A 37 8.87 4.25 7.71
CA GLN A 37 9.89 3.37 7.15
C GLN A 37 9.44 1.90 7.14
N PRO A 38 9.97 1.10 6.21
CA PRO A 38 9.64 -0.33 6.16
C PRO A 38 10.16 -1.05 7.39
N LYS A 39 9.41 -2.04 7.84
CA LYS A 39 9.81 -2.94 8.92
C LYS A 39 9.68 -4.36 8.42
N VAL A 40 10.55 -5.22 8.92
CA VAL A 40 10.44 -6.65 8.61
C VAL A 40 9.38 -7.25 9.52
N VAL A 41 8.46 -8.01 8.94
CA VAL A 41 7.48 -8.76 9.71
C VAL A 41 7.54 -10.22 9.28
N GLU A 42 7.39 -11.12 10.25
CA GLU A 42 7.34 -12.54 9.98
C GLU A 42 5.92 -12.93 9.63
N THR A 43 5.77 -13.69 8.57
CA THR A 43 4.47 -14.24 8.20
C THR A 43 4.63 -15.75 8.03
N GLU A 44 3.52 -16.46 7.93
CA GLU A 44 3.57 -17.89 7.72
C GLU A 44 4.15 -18.27 6.35
N TRP A 45 4.31 -17.28 5.47
CA TRP A 45 4.92 -17.50 4.15
C TRP A 45 6.32 -16.87 4.07
N GLY A 46 6.93 -16.56 5.23
CA GLY A 46 8.25 -15.96 5.26
C GLY A 46 8.21 -14.50 5.64
N ASP A 47 9.38 -13.88 5.65
CA ASP A 47 9.50 -12.48 6.04
C ASP A 47 9.04 -11.56 4.91
N LYS A 48 8.38 -10.49 5.29
CA LYS A 48 7.95 -9.45 4.36
C LYS A 48 8.29 -8.09 4.93
N TRP A 49 8.26 -7.09 4.07
CA TRP A 49 8.41 -5.71 4.48
C TRP A 49 7.03 -5.15 4.74
N SER A 50 6.84 -4.49 5.87
CA SER A 50 5.58 -3.82 6.18
C SER A 50 5.81 -2.32 6.15
N ILE A 51 5.05 -1.63 5.32
CA ILE A 51 5.18 -0.18 5.12
C ILE A 51 3.87 0.46 5.55
N PRO A 52 3.89 1.35 6.55
CA PRO A 52 2.66 2.01 6.94
C PRO A 52 2.25 3.02 5.85
N ILE A 53 1.02 2.94 5.41
CA ILE A 53 0.51 3.84 4.37
C ILE A 53 -0.86 4.37 4.74
N LEU A 54 -1.23 5.44 4.04
CA LEU A 54 -2.58 5.96 4.06
C LEU A 54 -3.10 5.79 2.63
N LEU A 55 -4.01 4.85 2.43
CA LEU A 55 -4.53 4.56 1.09
C LEU A 55 -5.64 5.55 0.76
N LEU A 56 -5.45 6.31 -0.31
CA LEU A 56 -6.38 7.38 -0.69
C LEU A 56 -7.36 6.95 -1.76
N SER A 57 -6.95 6.12 -2.70
CA SER A 57 -7.85 5.58 -3.71
C SER A 57 -7.39 4.20 -4.14
N HIS A 58 -8.34 3.41 -4.62
CA HIS A 58 -8.07 2.04 -5.05
C HIS A 58 -8.98 1.73 -6.25
N PRO A 59 -8.46 1.04 -7.27
CA PRO A 59 -9.24 0.81 -8.48
C PRO A 59 -10.47 -0.08 -8.28
N LEU A 60 -10.47 -0.92 -7.26
CA LEU A 60 -11.55 -1.88 -7.04
C LEU A 60 -12.47 -1.52 -5.87
N TYR A 61 -12.09 -0.57 -5.03
CA TYR A 61 -12.85 -0.24 -3.83
C TYR A 61 -13.02 1.25 -3.71
N SER A 62 -14.23 1.66 -3.37
CA SER A 62 -14.49 3.08 -3.11
C SER A 62 -13.96 3.43 -1.73
N ILE A 63 -13.18 4.49 -1.67
CA ILE A 63 -12.69 5.01 -0.40
C ILE A 63 -13.40 6.32 -0.16
N THR A 64 -14.36 6.30 0.76
CA THR A 64 -15.22 7.46 0.98
C THR A 64 -14.64 8.47 1.96
N SER A 65 -13.69 8.05 2.78
CA SER A 65 -13.05 8.97 3.72
C SER A 65 -12.07 9.87 2.97
N SER A 66 -12.21 11.17 3.14
CA SER A 66 -11.28 12.11 2.52
C SER A 66 -9.87 11.97 3.10
N LYS A 67 -9.76 11.34 4.26
CA LYS A 67 -8.46 11.12 4.90
C LYS A 67 -7.81 9.81 4.52
N GLY A 68 -8.52 8.95 3.79
CA GLY A 68 -8.01 7.66 3.38
C GLY A 68 -8.13 6.59 4.46
N ILE A 69 -7.52 5.46 4.20
CA ILE A 69 -7.54 4.30 5.10
C ILE A 69 -6.13 4.00 5.55
N LYS A 70 -5.90 3.99 6.86
CA LYS A 70 -4.60 3.60 7.41
C LYS A 70 -4.45 2.10 7.32
N MET A 71 -3.31 1.67 6.80
CA MET A 71 -3.04 0.24 6.71
C MET A 71 -1.56 -0.02 6.59
N ASP A 72 -1.18 -1.28 6.78
CA ASP A 72 0.19 -1.71 6.57
C ASP A 72 0.26 -2.45 5.24
N TRP A 73 1.11 -1.97 4.37
CA TRP A 73 1.32 -2.60 3.08
C TRP A 73 2.46 -3.61 3.22
N GLN A 74 2.12 -4.88 3.17
CA GLN A 74 3.12 -5.94 3.24
C GLN A 74 3.52 -6.33 1.83
N THR A 75 4.81 -6.27 1.56
CA THR A 75 5.30 -6.52 0.22
C THR A 75 6.66 -7.21 0.25
N ASN A 76 6.92 -8.01 -0.78
CA ASN A 76 8.23 -8.59 -1.02
C ASN A 76 9.00 -7.78 -2.06
N ALA A 77 8.41 -6.73 -2.61
CA ALA A 77 9.03 -5.96 -3.68
C ALA A 77 10.20 -5.15 -3.14
N LYS A 78 11.41 -5.60 -3.44
CA LYS A 78 12.62 -4.96 -2.95
C LYS A 78 12.74 -3.53 -3.45
N VAL A 79 12.33 -3.30 -4.68
CA VAL A 79 12.38 -1.95 -5.27
C VAL A 79 11.53 -0.98 -4.46
N ILE A 80 10.34 -1.40 -4.05
CA ILE A 80 9.45 -0.56 -3.24
C ILE A 80 10.06 -0.32 -1.85
N LYS A 81 10.55 -1.38 -1.23
CA LYS A 81 11.16 -1.29 0.09
C LYS A 81 12.36 -0.35 0.06
N ASP A 82 13.24 -0.49 -0.93
CA ASP A 82 14.43 0.32 -1.03
C ASP A 82 14.10 1.79 -1.29
N LEU A 83 13.09 2.04 -2.11
CA LEU A 83 12.65 3.40 -2.36
C LEU A 83 12.17 4.07 -1.08
N VAL A 84 11.29 3.40 -0.34
CA VAL A 84 10.74 3.97 0.89
C VAL A 84 11.83 4.12 1.95
N ALA A 85 12.74 3.16 2.04
CA ALA A 85 13.83 3.21 3.00
C ALA A 85 14.76 4.40 2.76
N SER A 86 14.84 4.89 1.53
CA SER A 86 15.71 5.99 1.18
C SER A 86 15.07 7.37 1.40
N LEU A 87 13.80 7.44 1.77
CA LEU A 87 13.08 8.71 1.80
C LEU A 87 13.57 9.69 2.86
N ASP A 88 13.97 9.20 4.03
CA ASP A 88 14.49 10.12 5.06
C ASP A 88 15.71 10.87 4.55
N GLU A 89 16.59 10.13 3.90
CA GLU A 89 17.81 10.70 3.33
C GLU A 89 17.47 11.67 2.21
N LYS A 90 16.53 11.28 1.34
CA LYS A 90 16.14 12.12 0.23
C LYS A 90 15.41 13.39 0.66
N ASN A 91 14.62 13.29 1.73
CA ASN A 91 13.96 14.47 2.28
C ASN A 91 14.99 15.51 2.69
N GLU A 92 16.06 15.06 3.33
CA GLU A 92 17.11 15.94 3.75
C GLU A 92 17.89 16.48 2.56
N GLU A 93 18.26 15.60 1.65
CA GLU A 93 19.07 15.96 0.48
C GLU A 93 18.38 16.99 -0.41
N PHE A 94 17.08 16.80 -0.64
CA PHE A 94 16.33 17.65 -1.56
C PHE A 94 15.45 18.68 -0.86
N ASN A 95 15.51 18.73 0.45
CA ASN A 95 14.70 19.64 1.26
C ASN A 95 13.22 19.51 0.93
N LYS A 96 12.73 18.27 0.92
CA LYS A 96 11.34 17.94 0.61
C LYS A 96 10.77 17.03 1.69
N ASP A 97 9.45 16.90 1.67
CA ASP A 97 8.76 15.99 2.56
C ASP A 97 8.00 14.97 1.73
N TYR A 98 8.67 13.89 1.37
CA TYR A 98 8.08 12.85 0.54
C TYR A 98 6.96 12.10 1.25
N TYR A 99 6.95 12.11 2.57
CA TYR A 99 5.85 11.48 3.33
C TYR A 99 4.56 12.27 3.25
N ASN A 100 4.65 13.56 2.92
CA ASN A 100 3.47 14.40 2.80
C ASN A 100 2.95 14.47 1.36
N MET A 101 3.58 13.78 0.45
CA MET A 101 3.18 13.78 -0.96
C MET A 101 2.23 12.64 -1.24
N THR A 102 1.40 12.81 -2.26
CA THR A 102 0.55 11.74 -2.76
C THR A 102 1.36 10.94 -3.77
N TRP A 103 1.43 9.63 -3.53
CA TRP A 103 2.14 8.72 -4.40
C TRP A 103 1.14 7.91 -5.21
N GLU A 104 1.55 7.54 -6.42
CA GLU A 104 0.74 6.71 -7.30
C GLU A 104 1.43 5.37 -7.44
N LEU A 105 0.68 4.30 -7.17
CA LEU A 105 1.16 2.94 -7.37
C LEU A 105 0.51 2.38 -8.61
N SER A 106 1.30 1.89 -9.54
CA SER A 106 0.78 1.20 -10.71
C SER A 106 1.44 -0.16 -10.84
N VAL A 107 0.83 -1.03 -11.65
CA VAL A 107 1.34 -2.37 -11.87
C VAL A 107 1.56 -2.52 -13.37
N GLU A 108 2.75 -2.97 -13.72
CA GLU A 108 3.12 -3.21 -15.11
C GLU A 108 2.58 -4.55 -15.60
N ASP A 109 2.63 -4.75 -16.91
CA ASP A 109 2.13 -5.99 -17.50
C ASP A 109 2.81 -7.25 -16.97
N ASP A 110 4.06 -7.13 -16.55
CA ASP A 110 4.79 -8.27 -16.00
C ASP A 110 4.55 -8.45 -14.50
N GLY A 111 3.65 -7.66 -13.92
CA GLY A 111 3.33 -7.76 -12.50
C GLY A 111 4.21 -6.95 -11.57
N SER A 112 5.20 -6.23 -12.10
CA SER A 112 6.06 -5.43 -11.25
C SER A 112 5.36 -4.15 -10.81
N TYR A 113 5.74 -3.65 -9.64
CA TYR A 113 5.16 -2.44 -9.07
C TYR A 113 5.99 -1.21 -9.45
N TRP A 114 5.28 -0.12 -9.66
CA TRP A 114 5.89 1.16 -9.96
C TRP A 114 5.27 2.21 -9.04
N LEU A 115 6.11 2.88 -8.25
CA LEU A 115 5.65 3.88 -7.29
C LEU A 115 6.27 5.23 -7.65
N SER A 116 5.43 6.24 -7.84
CA SER A 116 5.90 7.58 -8.20
C SER A 116 5.12 8.66 -7.47
N ALA A 117 5.76 9.76 -7.22
CA ALA A 117 5.12 10.91 -6.57
C ALA A 117 4.80 12.00 -7.57
#